data_3e800df1cd5d0758dea288ba4e202bdb
#
_entry.id   3e800df1cd5d0758dea288ba4e202bdb
#
_cell.length_a   1.000
_cell.length_b   1.000
_cell.length_c   1.000
_cell.angle_alpha   90.00
_cell.angle_beta   90.00
_cell.angle_gamma   90.00
#
_symmetry.space_group_name_H-M   'P 1'
#
loop_
_entity.id
_entity.type
_entity.pdbx_description
1 polymer ?
#
loop_
_entity_poly.entity_id
_entity_poly.type
_entity_poly.pdbx_seq_one_letter_code
_entity_poly.pdbx_strand_id
1 'polypeptide(L)'
;LLAESTLLFNEPPYQNVIVLGHVQDENGQKMSKSKGNVVSPDDLVRDYGCDSLRMYELFVGPPELDAEWDDRGIDGVNRFLKRLWNNVLLPDK
;
A
#
# COMPACT_ATOMS: atom_id res chain seq x y z
N LEU A 1 -18.11 -9.35 11.01
CA LEU A 1 -17.19 -10.24 11.72
C LEU A 1 -17.41 -10.23 13.23
N LEU A 2 -17.62 -9.05 13.81
CA LEU A 2 -17.91 -8.94 15.24
C LEU A 2 -19.21 -9.65 15.63
N ALA A 3 -20.27 -9.44 14.87
CA ALA A 3 -21.56 -10.07 15.12
C ALA A 3 -21.50 -11.60 14.97
N GLU A 4 -20.84 -12.07 13.93
CA GLU A 4 -20.69 -13.49 13.66
C GLU A 4 -19.88 -14.21 14.74
N SER A 5 -18.78 -13.61 15.17
CA SER A 5 -17.93 -14.18 16.21
C SER A 5 -18.66 -14.22 17.55
N THR A 6 -19.40 -13.18 17.88
CA THR A 6 -20.19 -13.12 19.11
C THR A 6 -21.27 -14.20 19.12
N LEU A 7 -21.95 -14.43 18.00
CA LEU A 7 -23.01 -15.42 17.90
C LEU A 7 -22.46 -16.85 17.95
N LEU A 8 -21.34 -17.12 17.32
CA LEU A 8 -20.79 -18.47 17.18
C LEU A 8 -19.90 -18.87 18.36
N PHE A 9 -19.08 -17.95 18.86
CA PHE A 9 -18.08 -18.24 19.87
C PHE A 9 -18.25 -17.50 21.19
N ASN A 10 -19.18 -16.57 21.24
CA ASN A 10 -19.45 -15.70 22.41
C ASN A 10 -18.20 -14.91 22.85
N GLU A 11 -17.37 -14.55 21.88
CA GLU A 11 -16.13 -13.78 22.11
C GLU A 11 -15.92 -12.80 20.98
N PRO A 12 -15.26 -11.64 21.24
CA PRO A 12 -14.88 -10.74 20.15
C PRO A 12 -13.80 -11.39 19.27
N PRO A 13 -13.78 -11.11 17.95
CA PRO A 13 -12.84 -11.76 17.03
C PRO A 13 -11.41 -11.26 17.13
N TYR A 14 -11.18 -10.12 17.81
CA TYR A 14 -9.84 -9.51 17.91
C TYR A 14 -9.73 -8.71 19.21
N GLN A 15 -8.50 -8.58 19.70
CA GLN A 15 -8.20 -7.77 20.88
C GLN A 15 -8.00 -6.29 20.53
N ASN A 16 -7.34 -6.05 19.41
CA ASN A 16 -7.02 -4.69 18.95
C ASN A 16 -7.46 -4.52 17.52
N VAL A 17 -7.92 -3.32 17.18
CA VAL A 17 -8.32 -2.96 15.82
C VAL A 17 -7.61 -1.67 15.43
N ILE A 18 -6.93 -1.70 14.28
CA ILE A 18 -6.35 -0.50 13.68
C ILE A 18 -7.21 -0.13 12.49
N VAL A 19 -7.86 1.03 12.56
CA VAL A 19 -8.67 1.53 11.48
C VAL A 19 -7.79 2.29 10.52
N LEU A 20 -7.77 1.85 9.26
CA LEU A 20 -6.91 2.44 8.24
C LEU A 20 -7.62 3.59 7.52
N GLY A 21 -6.82 4.58 7.08
CA GLY A 21 -7.30 5.61 6.18
C GLY A 21 -7.54 5.09 4.77
N HIS A 22 -8.19 5.88 3.95
CA HIS A 22 -8.44 5.54 2.55
C HIS A 22 -7.30 6.03 1.66
N VAL A 23 -7.05 5.30 0.57
CA VAL A 23 -6.18 5.76 -0.50
C VAL A 23 -7.02 6.63 -1.44
N GLN A 24 -6.53 7.83 -1.73
CA GLN A 24 -7.22 8.82 -2.55
C GLN A 24 -6.52 8.99 -3.89
N ASP A 25 -7.24 9.48 -4.88
CA ASP A 25 -6.66 9.81 -6.18
C ASP A 25 -5.99 11.20 -6.12
N GLU A 26 -5.50 11.69 -7.27
CA GLU A 26 -4.81 12.99 -7.35
C GLU A 26 -5.72 14.16 -6.98
N ASN A 27 -7.04 13.98 -7.09
CA ASN A 27 -8.03 15.00 -6.75
C ASN A 27 -8.51 14.92 -5.31
N GLY A 28 -7.93 14.02 -4.52
CA GLY A 28 -8.33 13.83 -3.12
C GLY A 28 -9.61 13.04 -2.94
N GLN A 29 -10.04 12.30 -3.95
CA GLN A 29 -11.23 11.47 -3.87
C GLN A 29 -10.86 10.03 -3.57
N LYS A 30 -11.65 9.38 -2.69
CA LYS A 30 -11.45 7.98 -2.37
C LYS A 30 -11.50 7.11 -3.62
N MET A 31 -10.55 6.21 -3.78
CA MET A 31 -10.54 5.26 -4.88
C MET A 31 -11.70 4.27 -4.75
N SER A 32 -12.41 4.03 -5.84
CA SER A 32 -13.57 3.15 -5.87
C SER A 32 -13.77 2.63 -7.29
N LYS A 33 -14.18 1.37 -7.39
CA LYS A 33 -14.49 0.77 -8.70
C LYS A 33 -15.59 1.54 -9.42
N SER A 34 -16.55 2.09 -8.69
CA SER A 34 -17.64 2.85 -9.26
C SER A 34 -17.20 4.20 -9.84
N LYS A 35 -16.11 4.75 -9.33
CA LYS A 35 -15.53 6.02 -9.82
C LYS A 35 -14.51 5.82 -10.92
N GLY A 36 -14.03 4.60 -11.12
CA GLY A 36 -13.02 4.29 -12.13
C GLY A 36 -11.63 4.84 -11.85
N ASN A 37 -11.33 5.19 -10.60
CA ASN A 37 -10.05 5.76 -10.20
C ASN A 37 -9.16 4.79 -9.42
N VAL A 38 -9.37 3.50 -9.59
CA VAL A 38 -8.64 2.46 -8.88
C VAL A 38 -7.31 2.17 -9.59
N VAL A 39 -6.25 2.04 -8.80
CA VAL A 39 -4.93 1.60 -9.28
C VAL A 39 -4.81 0.11 -9.04
N SER A 40 -4.50 -0.66 -10.09
CA SER A 40 -4.36 -2.11 -9.98
C SER A 40 -2.96 -2.47 -9.48
N PRO A 41 -2.85 -3.26 -8.39
CA PRO A 41 -1.54 -3.73 -7.95
C PRO A 41 -0.83 -4.62 -8.97
N ASP A 42 -1.57 -5.34 -9.80
CA ASP A 42 -0.97 -6.21 -10.81
C ASP A 42 -0.13 -5.42 -11.83
N ASP A 43 -0.62 -4.27 -12.27
CA ASP A 43 0.11 -3.40 -13.19
C ASP A 43 1.37 -2.85 -12.55
N LEU A 44 1.31 -2.47 -11.29
CA LEU A 44 2.46 -1.94 -10.57
C LEU A 44 3.52 -2.98 -10.31
N VAL A 45 3.12 -4.21 -9.99
CA VAL A 45 4.05 -5.32 -9.80
C VAL A 45 4.77 -5.65 -11.11
N ARG A 46 4.06 -5.61 -12.22
CA ARG A 46 4.65 -5.85 -13.53
C ARG A 46 5.67 -4.77 -13.91
N ASP A 47 5.35 -3.50 -13.64
CA ASP A 47 6.17 -2.36 -14.07
C ASP A 47 7.32 -2.07 -13.12
N TYR A 48 7.13 -2.21 -11.81
CA TYR A 48 8.11 -1.82 -10.80
C TYR A 48 8.59 -2.97 -9.91
N GLY A 49 7.86 -4.07 -9.87
CA GLY A 49 8.16 -5.18 -8.99
C GLY A 49 7.42 -5.08 -7.65
N CYS A 50 7.28 -6.24 -7.00
CA CYS A 50 6.52 -6.37 -5.77
C CYS A 50 7.15 -5.58 -4.61
N ASP A 51 8.49 -5.59 -4.52
CA ASP A 51 9.18 -4.91 -3.43
C ASP A 51 9.00 -3.40 -3.48
N SER A 52 9.00 -2.82 -4.68
CA SER A 52 8.76 -1.39 -4.86
C SER A 52 7.35 -1.00 -4.41
N LEU A 53 6.37 -1.80 -4.77
CA LEU A 53 4.97 -1.56 -4.37
C LEU A 53 4.80 -1.63 -2.86
N ARG A 54 5.33 -2.68 -2.24
CA ARG A 54 5.22 -2.88 -0.80
C ARG A 54 5.92 -1.77 -0.01
N MET A 55 7.10 -1.39 -0.46
CA MET A 55 7.86 -0.32 0.19
C MET A 55 7.15 1.03 0.05
N TYR A 56 6.58 1.30 -1.12
CA TYR A 56 5.85 2.54 -1.33
C TYR A 56 4.58 2.61 -0.47
N GLU A 57 3.86 1.51 -0.31
CA GLU A 57 2.69 1.47 0.56
C GLU A 57 3.02 1.86 2.00
N LEU A 58 4.18 1.48 2.50
CA LEU A 58 4.63 1.87 3.84
C LEU A 58 5.13 3.31 3.88
N PHE A 59 5.66 3.79 2.79
CA PHE A 59 6.24 5.14 2.68
C PHE A 59 5.17 6.23 2.60
N VAL A 60 4.01 5.94 2.06
CA VAL A 60 2.97 6.92 1.76
C VAL A 60 2.52 7.70 3.00
N GLY A 61 2.55 7.08 4.17
CA GLY A 61 2.23 7.75 5.41
C GLY A 61 1.70 6.81 6.49
N PRO A 62 1.30 7.35 7.64
CA PRO A 62 0.72 6.54 8.72
C PRO A 62 -0.55 5.83 8.25
N PRO A 63 -0.77 4.57 8.66
CA PRO A 63 -1.92 3.81 8.17
C PRO A 63 -3.27 4.36 8.59
N GLU A 64 -3.34 5.11 9.70
CA GLU A 64 -4.59 5.69 10.21
C GLU A 64 -5.05 6.91 9.41
N LEU A 65 -4.19 7.50 8.61
CA LEU A 65 -4.50 8.70 7.83
C LEU A 65 -4.79 8.36 6.39
N ASP A 66 -5.64 9.18 5.77
CA ASP A 66 -5.88 9.08 4.33
C ASP A 66 -4.61 9.48 3.58
N ALA A 67 -4.36 8.82 2.46
CA ALA A 67 -3.17 9.05 1.65
C ALA A 67 -3.54 9.24 0.18
N GLU A 68 -2.86 10.16 -0.50
CA GLU A 68 -2.99 10.33 -1.93
C GLU A 68 -2.01 9.41 -2.67
N TRP A 69 -2.50 8.70 -3.67
CA TRP A 69 -1.66 7.88 -4.51
C TRP A 69 -0.94 8.76 -5.54
N ASP A 70 0.38 8.62 -5.64
CA ASP A 70 1.20 9.35 -6.60
C ASP A 70 2.15 8.36 -7.29
N ASP A 71 1.96 8.17 -8.58
CA ASP A 71 2.79 7.26 -9.38
C ASP A 71 4.26 7.66 -9.39
N ARG A 72 4.56 8.94 -9.21
CA ARG A 72 5.95 9.41 -9.14
C ARG A 72 6.65 8.95 -7.87
N GLY A 73 5.91 8.76 -6.80
CA GLY A 73 6.47 8.27 -5.53
C GLY A 73 6.99 6.85 -5.65
N ILE A 74 6.26 5.97 -6.31
CA ILE A 74 6.71 4.59 -6.50
C ILE A 74 7.95 4.51 -7.40
N ASP A 75 8.05 5.40 -8.38
CA ASP A 75 9.24 5.50 -9.23
C ASP A 75 10.48 5.86 -8.41
N GLY A 76 10.36 6.79 -7.47
CA GLY A 76 11.43 7.14 -6.56
C GLY A 76 11.88 5.98 -5.68
N VAL A 77 10.94 5.22 -5.15
CA VAL A 77 11.23 4.02 -4.36
C VAL A 77 11.95 2.97 -5.20
N ASN A 78 11.49 2.75 -6.43
CA ASN A 78 12.13 1.81 -7.34
C ASN A 78 13.57 2.19 -7.65
N ARG A 79 13.85 3.48 -7.86
CA ARG A 79 15.22 3.96 -8.07
C ARG A 79 16.08 3.76 -6.84
N PHE A 80 15.54 3.95 -5.64
CA PHE A 80 16.26 3.68 -4.40
C PHE A 80 16.67 2.21 -4.29
N LEU A 81 15.74 1.30 -4.57
CA LEU A 81 16.00 -0.13 -4.51
C LEU A 81 17.06 -0.56 -5.53
N LYS A 82 17.05 0.01 -6.74
CA LYS A 82 18.06 -0.25 -7.75
C LYS A 82 19.44 0.23 -7.30
N ARG A 83 19.52 1.40 -6.69
CA ARG A 83 20.79 1.91 -6.14
C ARG A 83 21.31 1.04 -5.01
N LEU A 84 20.43 0.63 -4.13
CA LEU A 84 20.80 -0.26 -3.03
C LEU A 84 21.38 -1.58 -3.55
N TRP A 85 20.71 -2.18 -4.53
CA TRP A 85 21.16 -3.42 -5.14
C TRP A 85 22.54 -3.26 -5.76
N ASN A 86 22.74 -2.23 -6.57
CA ASN A 86 23.99 -2.04 -7.30
C ASN A 86 25.15 -1.66 -6.39
N ASN A 87 24.92 -0.88 -5.34
CA ASN A 87 25.98 -0.34 -4.50
C ASN A 87 26.33 -1.23 -3.30
N VAL A 88 25.39 -2.04 -2.84
CA VAL A 88 25.56 -2.88 -1.65
C VAL A 88 25.69 -4.36 -2.03
N LEU A 89 24.78 -4.84 -2.87
CA LEU A 89 24.73 -6.27 -3.23
C LEU A 89 25.58 -6.62 -4.43
N LEU A 90 25.90 -5.64 -5.28
CA LEU A 90 26.80 -5.79 -6.42
C LEU A 90 27.89 -4.71 -6.35
N PRO A 91 28.78 -4.76 -5.33
CA PRO A 91 29.73 -3.65 -5.10
C PRO A 91 30.79 -3.48 -6.16
N ASP A 92 31.02 -4.46 -7.02
CA ASP A 92 32.01 -4.38 -8.09
C ASP A 92 31.50 -3.64 -9.33
N LYS A 93 30.39 -3.03 -9.25
CA LYS A 93 29.81 -2.30 -10.36
C LYS A 93 29.98 -0.80 -10.27
#